data_e1f770ca2b91ec567d476b24e4fd077f
#
_entry.id   e1f770ca2b91ec567d476b24e4fd077f
#
_cell.length_a   1.000
_cell.length_b   1.000
_cell.length_c   1.000
_cell.angle_alpha   90.00
_cell.angle_beta   90.00
_cell.angle_gamma   90.00
#
_symmetry.space_group_name_H-M   'P 1'
#
loop_
_entity.id
_entity.type
_entity.pdbx_description
1 polymer ?
#
loop_
_entity_poly.entity_id
_entity_poly.type
_entity_poly.pdbx_seq_one_letter_code
_entity_poly.pdbx_strand_id
1 'polypeptide(L)'
;MTAEAVGSPVPLPNRPSHHTGAAAITVQLIRESYTHIQPRADEAIQFFYAMLFAIAPATRELFAANMEVQRSRFWRALVHIVQNVDRADELMPFLHQLGRDHRKFGVVAAHYEAMGAALLTALQRYAGPVWTPPVEKAWRDAYALIAKAMQEAAQAETGPAWWTAQIVEHQRLTWDLAVVRVIPDRPVPYRAGQYVSVEIPQRPRLWRYLSPANKPRPDGSIEFHIRAVPGGSVSRSIVGHTQVGDTWRVGAPMGVMTVNRESGRDVVMVAGGTGTAPMRAIIEELSQWGKNPQVTIFIGGRTASDLHDLGTLTTIAAMNPWLTVIPVVESHQRMAGMERGTLADVVTRYGAWPNRDVLICGSPAMIRATVSRMLVAGTPLDHITYDPFTLD
;
A
#
# COMPACT_ATOMS: atom_id res chain seq x y z
N MET A 1 -8.86 30.02 -5.06
CA MET A 1 -8.72 28.66 -4.56
C MET A 1 -7.24 28.34 -4.64
N THR A 2 -6.56 28.42 -3.53
CA THR A 2 -5.10 28.39 -3.38
C THR A 2 -4.62 26.93 -3.37
N ALA A 3 -3.66 26.62 -4.25
CA ALA A 3 -2.95 25.35 -4.28
C ALA A 3 -2.11 25.22 -3.00
N GLU A 4 -2.38 24.22 -2.19
CA GLU A 4 -1.53 23.86 -1.06
C GLU A 4 -0.22 23.25 -1.57
N ALA A 5 0.87 23.86 -1.16
CA ALA A 5 2.23 23.43 -1.45
C ALA A 5 2.49 22.02 -0.85
N VAL A 6 2.94 21.11 -1.68
CA VAL A 6 3.43 19.78 -1.30
C VAL A 6 4.67 19.97 -0.42
N GLY A 7 4.53 19.65 0.86
CA GLY A 7 5.63 19.75 1.84
C GLY A 7 6.81 18.86 1.45
N SER A 8 8.01 19.43 1.45
CA SER A 8 9.28 18.76 1.22
C SER A 8 9.50 17.62 2.23
N PRO A 9 10.01 16.47 1.82
CA PRO A 9 10.34 15.37 2.75
C PRO A 9 11.51 15.78 3.67
N VAL A 10 11.35 15.50 4.96
CA VAL A 10 12.37 15.70 6.00
C VAL A 10 13.55 14.75 5.71
N PRO A 11 14.81 15.22 5.68
CA PRO A 11 15.97 14.36 5.49
C PRO A 11 16.19 13.48 6.74
N LEU A 12 16.27 12.16 6.50
CA LEU A 12 16.63 11.18 7.54
C LEU A 12 18.13 11.21 7.82
N PRO A 13 18.58 10.88 9.05
CA PRO A 13 19.99 10.92 9.43
C PRO A 13 20.82 9.85 8.68
N ASN A 14 21.95 10.28 8.13
CA ASN A 14 22.96 9.44 7.48
C ASN A 14 23.53 8.40 8.46
N ARG A 15 23.29 7.10 8.22
CA ARG A 15 24.09 6.03 8.80
C ARG A 15 25.22 5.64 7.83
N PRO A 16 26.47 5.43 8.28
CA PRO A 16 27.58 5.09 7.41
C PRO A 16 27.43 3.66 6.88
N SER A 17 27.36 3.51 5.56
CA SER A 17 27.40 2.23 4.86
C SER A 17 28.83 1.91 4.41
N HIS A 18 29.32 0.71 4.76
CA HIS A 18 30.64 0.21 4.33
C HIS A 18 30.55 -0.35 2.90
N HIS A 19 30.76 0.50 1.90
CA HIS A 19 30.87 0.06 0.51
C HIS A 19 32.31 0.15 0.00
N THR A 20 32.73 -0.80 -0.85
CA THR A 20 33.97 -0.72 -1.63
C THR A 20 33.94 0.54 -2.50
N GLY A 21 35.06 1.25 -2.65
CA GLY A 21 35.11 2.59 -3.26
C GLY A 21 34.40 2.74 -4.62
N ALA A 22 34.40 1.71 -5.49
CA ALA A 22 33.71 1.73 -6.78
C ALA A 22 32.20 1.76 -6.68
N ALA A 23 31.60 1.01 -5.74
CA ALA A 23 30.16 1.01 -5.51
C ALA A 23 29.69 2.36 -4.92
N ALA A 24 30.47 2.95 -4.01
CA ALA A 24 30.18 4.27 -3.45
C ALA A 24 30.19 5.36 -4.53
N ILE A 25 31.14 5.33 -5.47
CA ILE A 25 31.20 6.27 -6.59
C ILE A 25 29.95 6.15 -7.49
N THR A 26 29.52 4.92 -7.81
CA THR A 26 28.33 4.67 -8.63
C THR A 26 27.07 5.25 -7.98
N VAL A 27 26.87 5.02 -6.67
CA VAL A 27 25.77 5.57 -5.89
C VAL A 27 25.77 7.10 -5.91
N GLN A 28 26.95 7.71 -5.71
CA GLN A 28 27.11 9.14 -5.74
C GLN A 28 26.74 9.75 -7.10
N LEU A 29 27.21 9.16 -8.21
CA LEU A 29 26.88 9.60 -9.58
C LEU A 29 25.37 9.59 -9.85
N ILE A 30 24.66 8.53 -9.39
CA ILE A 30 23.21 8.43 -9.51
C ILE A 30 22.53 9.53 -8.70
N ARG A 31 22.88 9.72 -7.43
CA ARG A 31 22.26 10.71 -6.55
C ARG A 31 22.52 12.15 -7.00
N GLU A 32 23.73 12.48 -7.40
CA GLU A 32 24.09 13.81 -7.89
C GLU A 32 23.33 14.15 -9.18
N SER A 33 23.36 13.25 -10.17
CA SER A 33 22.62 13.49 -11.43
C SER A 33 21.10 13.58 -11.20
N TYR A 34 20.56 12.79 -10.28
CA TYR A 34 19.15 12.87 -9.89
C TYR A 34 18.76 14.25 -9.32
N THR A 35 19.61 14.88 -8.50
CA THR A 35 19.32 16.21 -7.94
C THR A 35 19.15 17.29 -9.00
N HIS A 36 19.78 17.14 -10.16
CA HIS A 36 19.61 18.04 -11.32
C HIS A 36 18.28 17.82 -12.06
N ILE A 37 17.73 16.60 -11.99
CA ILE A 37 16.46 16.23 -12.65
C ILE A 37 15.26 16.61 -11.78
N GLN A 38 15.40 16.48 -10.46
CA GLN A 38 14.32 16.65 -9.48
C GLN A 38 13.51 17.95 -9.63
N PRO A 39 14.10 19.14 -9.89
CA PRO A 39 13.32 20.37 -10.07
C PRO A 39 12.38 20.35 -11.29
N ARG A 40 12.64 19.46 -12.26
CA ARG A 40 11.88 19.30 -13.50
C ARG A 40 11.25 17.90 -13.60
N ALA A 41 10.92 17.29 -12.45
CA ALA A 41 10.40 15.93 -12.36
C ALA A 41 9.20 15.66 -13.26
N ASP A 42 8.21 16.56 -13.23
CA ASP A 42 6.98 16.39 -14.02
C ASP A 42 7.25 16.38 -15.51
N GLU A 43 8.12 17.26 -15.99
CA GLU A 43 8.53 17.32 -17.40
C GLU A 43 9.30 16.04 -17.80
N ALA A 44 10.23 15.62 -16.95
CA ALA A 44 11.05 14.42 -17.17
C ALA A 44 10.17 13.16 -17.28
N ILE A 45 9.16 13.02 -16.43
CA ILE A 45 8.23 11.90 -16.48
C ILE A 45 7.29 11.96 -17.68
N GLN A 46 6.79 13.14 -18.02
CA GLN A 46 5.98 13.29 -19.22
C GLN A 46 6.77 12.90 -20.47
N PHE A 47 8.00 13.36 -20.57
CA PHE A 47 8.91 13.01 -21.66
C PHE A 47 9.24 11.51 -21.67
N PHE A 48 9.49 10.91 -20.51
CA PHE A 48 9.71 9.47 -20.39
C PHE A 48 8.55 8.65 -20.98
N TYR A 49 7.29 8.96 -20.60
CA TYR A 49 6.14 8.24 -21.16
C TYR A 49 5.94 8.51 -22.65
N ALA A 50 6.20 9.73 -23.13
CA ALA A 50 6.17 10.02 -24.55
C ALA A 50 7.19 9.18 -25.33
N MET A 51 8.41 9.06 -24.81
CA MET A 51 9.46 8.20 -25.39
C MET A 51 9.11 6.73 -25.34
N LEU A 52 8.57 6.23 -24.21
CA LEU A 52 8.12 4.83 -24.08
C LEU A 52 7.08 4.47 -25.13
N PHE A 53 6.07 5.35 -25.34
CA PHE A 53 5.02 5.11 -26.31
C PHE A 53 5.50 5.30 -27.76
N ALA A 54 6.56 6.09 -27.99
CA ALA A 54 7.21 6.20 -29.29
C ALA A 54 8.06 4.96 -29.63
N ILE A 55 8.80 4.44 -28.65
CA ILE A 55 9.66 3.24 -28.82
C ILE A 55 8.81 1.97 -28.93
N ALA A 56 7.79 1.84 -28.09
CA ALA A 56 6.94 0.66 -28.01
C ALA A 56 5.46 1.06 -27.92
N PRO A 57 4.81 1.43 -29.05
CA PRO A 57 3.44 1.95 -29.08
C PRO A 57 2.40 1.05 -28.40
N ALA A 58 2.56 -0.28 -28.49
CA ALA A 58 1.67 -1.24 -27.87
C ALA A 58 1.63 -1.12 -26.32
N THR A 59 2.68 -0.59 -25.70
CA THR A 59 2.71 -0.39 -24.25
C THR A 59 1.66 0.62 -23.77
N ARG A 60 1.15 1.49 -24.68
CA ARG A 60 0.09 2.45 -24.32
C ARG A 60 -1.17 1.75 -23.81
N GLU A 61 -1.42 0.55 -24.27
CA GLU A 61 -2.59 -0.25 -23.86
C GLU A 61 -2.48 -0.76 -22.41
N LEU A 62 -1.31 -0.80 -21.84
CA LEU A 62 -1.10 -1.20 -20.44
C LEU A 62 -1.54 -0.11 -19.43
N PHE A 63 -1.72 1.11 -19.90
CA PHE A 63 -1.97 2.28 -19.04
C PHE A 63 -3.39 2.83 -19.23
N ALA A 64 -3.94 3.40 -18.16
CA ALA A 64 -5.19 4.13 -18.21
C ALA A 64 -5.09 5.38 -19.11
N ALA A 65 -6.24 5.90 -19.55
CA ALA A 65 -6.28 7.12 -20.36
C ALA A 65 -5.69 8.33 -19.62
N ASN A 66 -6.07 8.52 -18.34
CA ASN A 66 -5.46 9.53 -17.47
C ASN A 66 -4.21 8.96 -16.80
N MET A 67 -3.07 9.58 -17.08
CA MET A 67 -1.74 9.16 -16.62
C MET A 67 -1.26 9.90 -15.36
N GLU A 68 -2.03 10.82 -14.81
CA GLU A 68 -1.60 11.66 -13.70
C GLU A 68 -1.17 10.86 -12.46
N VAL A 69 -2.04 9.95 -12.01
CA VAL A 69 -1.73 9.05 -10.88
C VAL A 69 -0.54 8.15 -11.20
N GLN A 70 -0.48 7.63 -12.44
CA GLN A 70 0.62 6.75 -12.86
C GLN A 70 1.96 7.48 -12.88
N ARG A 71 2.00 8.73 -13.36
CA ARG A 71 3.21 9.56 -13.34
C ARG A 71 3.69 9.80 -11.91
N SER A 72 2.79 10.14 -11.00
CA SER A 72 3.11 10.32 -9.58
C SER A 72 3.66 9.05 -8.94
N ARG A 73 3.06 7.90 -9.21
CA ARG A 73 3.53 6.59 -8.70
C ARG A 73 4.92 6.22 -9.22
N PHE A 74 5.13 6.41 -10.52
CA PHE A 74 6.45 6.14 -11.13
C PHE A 74 7.54 7.01 -10.51
N TRP A 75 7.28 8.32 -10.32
CA TRP A 75 8.25 9.21 -9.69
C TRP A 75 8.57 8.78 -8.26
N ARG A 76 7.57 8.47 -7.45
CA ARG A 76 7.80 7.98 -6.08
C ARG A 76 8.61 6.69 -6.04
N ALA A 77 8.34 5.75 -6.95
CA ALA A 77 9.14 4.54 -7.06
C ALA A 77 10.60 4.86 -7.44
N LEU A 78 10.83 5.77 -8.38
CA LEU A 78 12.17 6.21 -8.76
C LEU A 78 12.90 6.89 -7.59
N VAL A 79 12.22 7.78 -6.85
CA VAL A 79 12.76 8.41 -5.63
C VAL A 79 13.17 7.35 -4.61
N HIS A 80 12.29 6.41 -4.33
CA HIS A 80 12.56 5.32 -3.39
C HIS A 80 13.77 4.49 -3.80
N ILE A 81 13.89 4.16 -5.08
CA ILE A 81 15.04 3.42 -5.63
C ILE A 81 16.34 4.23 -5.45
N VAL A 82 16.35 5.52 -5.82
CA VAL A 82 17.54 6.37 -5.70
C VAL A 82 17.97 6.56 -4.24
N GLN A 83 17.01 6.70 -3.33
CA GLN A 83 17.29 6.83 -1.90
C GLN A 83 17.88 5.56 -1.28
N ASN A 84 17.50 4.38 -1.81
CA ASN A 84 17.89 3.08 -1.27
C ASN A 84 18.88 2.31 -2.16
N VAL A 85 19.47 2.94 -3.17
CA VAL A 85 20.36 2.27 -4.13
C VAL A 85 21.59 1.61 -3.48
N ASP A 86 21.99 2.05 -2.30
CA ASP A 86 23.07 1.51 -1.48
C ASP A 86 22.59 0.56 -0.35
N ARG A 87 21.27 0.32 -0.24
CA ARG A 87 20.68 -0.52 0.81
C ARG A 87 19.92 -1.69 0.19
N ALA A 88 20.69 -2.73 -0.20
CA ALA A 88 20.14 -3.89 -0.90
C ALA A 88 19.08 -4.63 -0.07
N ASP A 89 19.22 -4.67 1.25
CA ASP A 89 18.29 -5.28 2.21
C ASP A 89 16.92 -4.60 2.23
N GLU A 90 16.86 -3.30 1.96
CA GLU A 90 15.61 -2.54 1.83
C GLU A 90 15.08 -2.54 0.38
N LEU A 91 15.98 -2.41 -0.59
CA LEU A 91 15.61 -2.26 -2.00
C LEU A 91 15.12 -3.56 -2.63
N MET A 92 15.76 -4.71 -2.35
CA MET A 92 15.43 -5.97 -3.00
C MET A 92 14.01 -6.46 -2.69
N PRO A 93 13.51 -6.43 -1.43
CA PRO A 93 12.12 -6.78 -1.14
C PRO A 93 11.11 -5.91 -1.91
N PHE A 94 11.37 -4.61 -2.03
CA PHE A 94 10.55 -3.68 -2.80
C PHE A 94 10.53 -4.03 -4.29
N LEU A 95 11.70 -4.28 -4.91
CA LEU A 95 11.80 -4.66 -6.33
C LEU A 95 11.12 -6.01 -6.62
N HIS A 96 11.29 -6.98 -5.75
CA HIS A 96 10.63 -8.28 -5.87
C HIS A 96 9.10 -8.12 -5.80
N GLN A 97 8.59 -7.35 -4.85
CA GLN A 97 7.16 -7.10 -4.76
C GLN A 97 6.63 -6.34 -5.99
N LEU A 98 7.38 -5.33 -6.46
CA LEU A 98 7.04 -4.56 -7.65
C LEU A 98 7.01 -5.46 -8.89
N GLY A 99 7.97 -6.37 -9.04
CA GLY A 99 8.02 -7.35 -10.13
C GLY A 99 6.81 -8.28 -10.13
N ARG A 100 6.46 -8.85 -8.96
CA ARG A 100 5.24 -9.67 -8.81
C ARG A 100 3.98 -8.89 -9.16
N ASP A 101 3.89 -7.64 -8.70
CA ASP A 101 2.73 -6.80 -8.98
C ASP A 101 2.58 -6.42 -10.46
N HIS A 102 3.69 -6.33 -11.20
CA HIS A 102 3.67 -6.03 -12.63
C HIS A 102 3.06 -7.14 -13.49
N ARG A 103 2.97 -8.38 -12.99
CA ARG A 103 2.35 -9.50 -13.73
C ARG A 103 0.91 -9.21 -14.11
N LYS A 104 0.15 -8.55 -13.25
CA LYS A 104 -1.28 -8.22 -13.49
C LYS A 104 -1.49 -7.28 -14.69
N PHE A 105 -0.45 -6.54 -15.09
CA PHE A 105 -0.51 -5.67 -16.27
C PHE A 105 -0.11 -6.38 -17.57
N GLY A 106 0.31 -7.66 -17.51
CA GLY A 106 0.79 -8.39 -18.67
C GLY A 106 2.16 -7.92 -19.15
N VAL A 107 3.01 -7.42 -18.25
CA VAL A 107 4.37 -6.97 -18.57
C VAL A 107 5.23 -8.17 -18.96
N VAL A 108 5.93 -8.05 -20.10
CA VAL A 108 6.87 -9.05 -20.65
C VAL A 108 8.29 -8.47 -20.72
N ALA A 109 9.30 -9.32 -20.94
CA ALA A 109 10.70 -8.92 -20.97
C ALA A 109 11.00 -7.74 -21.93
N ALA A 110 10.41 -7.73 -23.13
CA ALA A 110 10.58 -6.65 -24.12
C ALA A 110 10.09 -5.28 -23.60
N HIS A 111 9.13 -5.26 -22.69
CA HIS A 111 8.67 -4.00 -22.07
C HIS A 111 9.74 -3.39 -21.17
N TYR A 112 10.58 -4.19 -20.48
CA TYR A 112 11.69 -3.68 -19.68
C TYR A 112 12.77 -3.04 -20.54
N GLU A 113 13.05 -3.58 -21.73
CA GLU A 113 14.02 -3.00 -22.68
C GLU A 113 13.55 -1.61 -23.15
N ALA A 114 12.29 -1.51 -23.58
CA ALA A 114 11.69 -0.23 -23.99
C ALA A 114 11.65 0.80 -22.85
N MET A 115 11.29 0.36 -21.64
CA MET A 115 11.31 1.18 -20.42
C MET A 115 12.70 1.71 -20.12
N GLY A 116 13.74 0.85 -20.19
CA GLY A 116 15.12 1.25 -19.95
C GLY A 116 15.60 2.29 -20.95
N ALA A 117 15.35 2.06 -22.24
CA ALA A 117 15.71 3.02 -23.29
C ALA A 117 15.02 4.38 -23.08
N ALA A 118 13.70 4.39 -22.81
CA ALA A 118 12.94 5.61 -22.56
C ALA A 118 13.43 6.33 -21.29
N LEU A 119 13.73 5.58 -20.21
CA LEU A 119 14.22 6.14 -18.95
C LEU A 119 15.57 6.80 -19.13
N LEU A 120 16.54 6.12 -19.72
CA LEU A 120 17.89 6.67 -19.94
C LEU A 120 17.84 7.91 -20.83
N THR A 121 17.01 7.91 -21.87
CA THR A 121 16.81 9.09 -22.74
C THR A 121 16.21 10.29 -21.96
N ALA A 122 15.26 10.04 -21.07
CA ALA A 122 14.68 11.09 -20.25
C ALA A 122 15.69 11.63 -19.22
N LEU A 123 16.43 10.74 -18.55
CA LEU A 123 17.47 11.13 -17.59
C LEU A 123 18.56 11.96 -18.25
N GLN A 124 19.06 11.53 -19.42
CA GLN A 124 20.06 12.26 -20.22
C GLN A 124 19.60 13.68 -20.55
N ARG A 125 18.38 13.80 -21.05
CA ARG A 125 17.80 15.10 -21.44
C ARG A 125 17.70 16.08 -20.28
N TYR A 126 17.28 15.60 -19.11
CA TYR A 126 16.97 16.46 -17.96
C TYR A 126 18.15 16.62 -16.98
N ALA A 127 19.14 15.74 -17.01
CA ALA A 127 20.41 15.92 -16.30
C ALA A 127 21.34 16.93 -16.99
N GLY A 128 21.19 17.10 -18.30
CA GLY A 128 21.98 18.09 -19.07
C GLY A 128 23.49 17.86 -18.97
N PRO A 129 24.30 18.91 -18.68
CA PRO A 129 25.76 18.83 -18.69
C PRO A 129 26.37 17.83 -17.70
N VAL A 130 25.64 17.43 -16.65
CA VAL A 130 26.12 16.44 -15.68
C VAL A 130 26.01 15.01 -16.20
N TRP A 131 25.33 14.78 -17.33
CA TRP A 131 25.25 13.48 -17.99
C TRP A 131 26.55 13.15 -18.73
N THR A 132 27.43 12.52 -18.02
CA THR A 132 28.73 12.04 -18.55
C THR A 132 28.69 10.52 -18.80
N PRO A 133 29.64 9.95 -19.58
CA PRO A 133 29.70 8.51 -19.79
C PRO A 133 29.72 7.67 -18.49
N PRO A 134 30.41 8.07 -17.40
CA PRO A 134 30.29 7.39 -16.11
C PRO A 134 28.91 7.44 -15.49
N VAL A 135 28.20 8.57 -15.59
CA VAL A 135 26.81 8.72 -15.10
C VAL A 135 25.86 7.82 -15.90
N GLU A 136 25.98 7.84 -17.23
CA GLU A 136 25.18 6.96 -18.10
C GLU A 136 25.38 5.48 -17.75
N LYS A 137 26.66 5.08 -17.58
CA LYS A 137 26.98 3.70 -17.19
C LYS A 137 26.36 3.34 -15.83
N ALA A 138 26.45 4.24 -14.85
CA ALA A 138 25.89 4.00 -13.52
C ALA A 138 24.36 3.78 -13.57
N TRP A 139 23.63 4.59 -14.31
CA TRP A 139 22.18 4.44 -14.48
C TRP A 139 21.81 3.18 -15.28
N ARG A 140 22.58 2.86 -16.33
CA ARG A 140 22.36 1.66 -17.13
C ARG A 140 22.54 0.38 -16.30
N ASP A 141 23.61 0.32 -15.51
CA ASP A 141 23.91 -0.82 -14.65
C ASP A 141 22.84 -0.96 -13.54
N ALA A 142 22.46 0.15 -12.90
CA ALA A 142 21.39 0.15 -11.90
C ALA A 142 20.06 -0.31 -12.48
N TYR A 143 19.67 0.20 -13.65
CA TYR A 143 18.44 -0.24 -14.32
C TYR A 143 18.47 -1.73 -14.68
N ALA A 144 19.59 -2.24 -15.16
CA ALA A 144 19.73 -3.67 -15.49
C ALA A 144 19.52 -4.56 -14.25
N LEU A 145 20.08 -4.18 -13.10
CA LEU A 145 19.87 -4.90 -11.83
C LEU A 145 18.39 -4.83 -11.38
N ILE A 146 17.75 -3.66 -11.48
CA ILE A 146 16.34 -3.47 -11.14
C ILE A 146 15.46 -4.35 -12.03
N ALA A 147 15.63 -4.27 -13.34
CA ALA A 147 14.86 -5.03 -14.32
C ALA A 147 15.02 -6.54 -14.10
N LYS A 148 16.24 -7.00 -13.84
CA LYS A 148 16.54 -8.39 -13.53
C LYS A 148 15.83 -8.85 -12.27
N ALA A 149 15.96 -8.13 -11.16
CA ALA A 149 15.31 -8.48 -9.90
C ALA A 149 13.79 -8.57 -10.02
N MET A 150 13.17 -7.60 -10.74
CA MET A 150 11.73 -7.61 -10.98
C MET A 150 11.29 -8.79 -11.86
N GLN A 151 12.03 -9.10 -12.93
CA GLN A 151 11.71 -10.21 -13.83
C GLN A 151 11.87 -11.57 -13.13
N GLU A 152 12.94 -11.77 -12.38
CA GLU A 152 13.16 -13.00 -11.60
C GLU A 152 12.04 -13.23 -10.59
N ALA A 153 11.64 -12.19 -9.86
CA ALA A 153 10.54 -12.27 -8.91
C ALA A 153 9.19 -12.56 -9.60
N ALA A 154 8.95 -11.98 -10.78
CA ALA A 154 7.74 -12.25 -11.56
C ALA A 154 7.70 -13.69 -12.10
N GLN A 155 8.85 -14.23 -12.52
CA GLN A 155 8.98 -15.60 -13.04
C GLN A 155 8.89 -16.67 -11.95
N ALA A 156 9.35 -16.35 -10.73
CA ALA A 156 9.29 -17.26 -9.59
C ALA A 156 7.85 -17.53 -9.11
N GLU A 157 6.90 -16.67 -9.46
CA GLU A 157 5.50 -16.84 -9.08
C GLU A 157 4.79 -17.88 -9.94
N THR A 158 4.33 -18.96 -9.31
CA THR A 158 3.64 -20.07 -9.99
C THR A 158 2.13 -19.85 -10.16
N GLY A 159 1.53 -18.94 -9.38
CA GLY A 159 0.10 -18.61 -9.45
C GLY A 159 -0.26 -17.77 -10.68
N PRO A 160 -1.55 -17.55 -10.95
CA PRO A 160 -2.01 -16.68 -12.02
C PRO A 160 -1.60 -15.22 -11.75
N ALA A 161 -1.57 -14.40 -12.79
CA ALA A 161 -1.32 -12.96 -12.66
C ALA A 161 -2.48 -12.23 -11.95
N TRP A 162 -3.70 -12.74 -12.08
CA TRP A 162 -4.91 -12.35 -11.36
C TRP A 162 -5.91 -13.50 -11.32
N TRP A 163 -6.86 -13.42 -10.40
CA TRP A 163 -8.04 -14.28 -10.29
C TRP A 163 -9.26 -13.55 -10.83
N THR A 164 -10.12 -14.25 -11.53
CA THR A 164 -11.43 -13.74 -11.93
C THR A 164 -12.40 -13.99 -10.78
N ALA A 165 -13.03 -12.94 -10.26
CA ALA A 165 -13.92 -13.02 -9.09
C ALA A 165 -15.30 -12.45 -9.42
N GLN A 166 -16.35 -13.23 -9.18
CA GLN A 166 -17.73 -12.79 -9.36
C GLN A 166 -18.27 -12.12 -8.12
N ILE A 167 -18.96 -10.99 -8.28
CA ILE A 167 -19.69 -10.33 -7.21
C ILE A 167 -20.93 -11.15 -6.87
N VAL A 168 -21.02 -11.61 -5.63
CA VAL A 168 -22.17 -12.38 -5.12
C VAL A 168 -23.02 -11.59 -4.15
N GLU A 169 -22.47 -10.52 -3.58
CA GLU A 169 -23.19 -9.62 -2.69
C GLU A 169 -22.65 -8.19 -2.82
N HIS A 170 -23.54 -7.22 -2.88
CA HIS A 170 -23.22 -5.79 -2.82
C HIS A 170 -24.24 -5.12 -1.91
N GLN A 171 -23.81 -4.78 -0.69
CA GLN A 171 -24.62 -4.10 0.29
C GLN A 171 -24.12 -2.67 0.49
N ARG A 172 -24.92 -1.70 0.10
CA ARG A 172 -24.63 -0.30 0.34
C ARG A 172 -25.10 0.08 1.74
N LEU A 173 -24.17 0.30 2.67
CA LEU A 173 -24.48 0.66 4.06
C LEU A 173 -24.84 2.13 4.22
N THR A 174 -24.12 3.00 3.48
CA THR A 174 -24.37 4.44 3.42
C THR A 174 -24.23 4.94 1.99
N TRP A 175 -24.41 6.23 1.76
CA TRP A 175 -24.23 6.82 0.42
C TRP A 175 -22.77 6.65 -0.11
N ASP A 176 -21.79 6.52 0.79
CA ASP A 176 -20.36 6.45 0.47
C ASP A 176 -19.68 5.15 0.93
N LEU A 177 -20.40 4.22 1.54
CA LEU A 177 -19.84 2.98 2.07
C LEU A 177 -20.59 1.75 1.57
N ALA A 178 -19.87 0.78 1.06
CA ALA A 178 -20.41 -0.53 0.68
C ALA A 178 -19.58 -1.67 1.22
N VAL A 179 -20.24 -2.79 1.50
CA VAL A 179 -19.66 -4.13 1.70
C VAL A 179 -19.91 -4.92 0.43
N VAL A 180 -18.84 -5.49 -0.11
CA VAL A 180 -18.89 -6.29 -1.34
C VAL A 180 -18.29 -7.65 -1.06
N ARG A 181 -19.01 -8.72 -1.42
CA ARG A 181 -18.49 -10.08 -1.36
C ARG A 181 -18.30 -10.64 -2.75
N VAL A 182 -17.14 -11.23 -2.97
CA VAL A 182 -16.75 -11.83 -4.24
C VAL A 182 -16.42 -13.32 -4.04
N ILE A 183 -16.62 -14.11 -5.07
CA ILE A 183 -16.15 -15.50 -5.14
C ILE A 183 -15.19 -15.59 -6.33
N PRO A 184 -13.88 -15.81 -6.09
CA PRO A 184 -12.90 -16.06 -7.13
C PRO A 184 -13.14 -17.42 -7.82
N ASP A 185 -12.71 -17.53 -9.09
CA ASP A 185 -12.76 -18.77 -9.90
C ASP A 185 -11.96 -19.94 -9.29
N ARG A 186 -11.00 -19.61 -8.44
CA ARG A 186 -10.20 -20.53 -7.61
C ARG A 186 -9.72 -19.79 -6.35
N PRO A 187 -9.36 -20.50 -5.27
CA PRO A 187 -8.95 -19.85 -4.03
C PRO A 187 -7.77 -18.89 -4.24
N VAL A 188 -7.91 -17.66 -3.74
CA VAL A 188 -6.82 -16.69 -3.64
C VAL A 188 -6.03 -17.00 -2.37
N PRO A 189 -4.70 -17.25 -2.45
CA PRO A 189 -3.91 -17.71 -1.30
C PRO A 189 -3.48 -16.54 -0.38
N TYR A 190 -4.43 -15.68 0.02
CA TYR A 190 -4.14 -14.58 0.94
C TYR A 190 -4.11 -15.06 2.41
N ARG A 191 -3.40 -14.32 3.23
CA ARG A 191 -3.43 -14.44 4.69
C ARG A 191 -4.20 -13.25 5.28
N ALA A 192 -4.80 -13.46 6.44
CA ALA A 192 -5.46 -12.36 7.16
C ALA A 192 -4.49 -11.20 7.39
N GLY A 193 -4.96 -9.98 7.11
CA GLY A 193 -4.16 -8.76 7.18
C GLY A 193 -3.47 -8.34 5.88
N GLN A 194 -3.32 -9.24 4.91
CA GLN A 194 -2.82 -8.88 3.57
C GLN A 194 -3.86 -8.08 2.79
N TYR A 195 -3.41 -7.43 1.72
CA TYR A 195 -4.26 -6.76 0.74
C TYR A 195 -4.07 -7.36 -0.66
N VAL A 196 -5.01 -7.11 -1.53
CA VAL A 196 -4.98 -7.47 -2.95
C VAL A 196 -5.22 -6.23 -3.81
N SER A 197 -4.75 -6.26 -5.05
CA SER A 197 -5.16 -5.27 -6.03
C SER A 197 -6.44 -5.73 -6.75
N VAL A 198 -7.36 -4.80 -7.01
CA VAL A 198 -8.63 -5.08 -7.69
C VAL A 198 -8.80 -4.16 -8.89
N GLU A 199 -9.22 -4.74 -10.03
CA GLU A 199 -9.67 -4.04 -11.21
C GLU A 199 -11.14 -4.36 -11.46
N ILE A 200 -11.94 -3.32 -11.75
CA ILE A 200 -13.39 -3.44 -11.97
C ILE A 200 -13.74 -3.10 -13.43
N PRO A 201 -14.79 -3.69 -14.00
CA PRO A 201 -15.15 -3.48 -15.41
C PRO A 201 -15.50 -2.02 -15.72
N GLN A 202 -16.06 -1.28 -14.75
CA GLN A 202 -16.44 0.13 -14.92
C GLN A 202 -15.21 1.07 -15.00
N ARG A 203 -14.03 0.61 -14.61
CA ARG A 203 -12.77 1.39 -14.60
C ARG A 203 -11.60 0.50 -15.01
N PRO A 204 -11.53 0.06 -16.26
CA PRO A 204 -10.48 -0.83 -16.75
C PRO A 204 -9.10 -0.17 -16.63
N ARG A 205 -8.07 -0.98 -16.35
CA ARG A 205 -6.66 -0.58 -16.16
C ARG A 205 -6.41 0.29 -14.92
N LEU A 206 -7.43 0.50 -14.06
CA LEU A 206 -7.30 1.23 -12.80
C LEU A 206 -7.40 0.27 -11.62
N TRP A 207 -6.27 -0.28 -11.24
CA TRP A 207 -6.16 -1.14 -10.08
C TRP A 207 -6.16 -0.34 -8.78
N ARG A 208 -6.84 -0.87 -7.75
CA ARG A 208 -6.86 -0.32 -6.40
C ARG A 208 -6.59 -1.42 -5.38
N TYR A 209 -5.84 -1.08 -4.35
CA TYR A 209 -5.59 -1.99 -3.25
C TYR A 209 -6.79 -2.02 -2.31
N LEU A 210 -7.23 -3.23 -1.98
CA LEU A 210 -8.32 -3.51 -1.03
C LEU A 210 -7.86 -4.61 -0.09
N SER A 211 -8.13 -4.45 1.21
CA SER A 211 -7.86 -5.49 2.19
C SER A 211 -9.10 -6.34 2.39
N PRO A 212 -8.98 -7.69 2.33
CA PRO A 212 -10.03 -8.58 2.78
C PRO A 212 -10.47 -8.27 4.22
N ALA A 213 -11.77 -8.27 4.46
CA ALA A 213 -12.35 -8.07 5.78
C ALA A 213 -12.59 -9.37 6.54
N ASN A 214 -12.31 -10.51 5.91
CA ASN A 214 -12.43 -11.84 6.50
C ASN A 214 -11.11 -12.62 6.33
N LYS A 215 -10.88 -13.59 7.24
CA LYS A 215 -9.87 -14.60 7.01
C LYS A 215 -10.21 -15.45 5.78
N PRO A 216 -9.26 -16.21 5.19
CA PRO A 216 -9.57 -17.18 4.17
C PRO A 216 -10.71 -18.12 4.58
N ARG A 217 -11.75 -18.22 3.76
CA ARG A 217 -12.94 -19.06 4.01
C ARG A 217 -12.89 -20.33 3.17
N PRO A 218 -13.49 -21.45 3.64
CA PRO A 218 -13.55 -22.69 2.86
C PRO A 218 -14.27 -22.55 1.51
N ASP A 219 -15.27 -21.66 1.42
CA ASP A 219 -16.00 -21.36 0.19
C ASP A 219 -15.23 -20.43 -0.76
N GLY A 220 -14.03 -19.99 -0.40
CA GLY A 220 -13.19 -19.08 -1.15
C GLY A 220 -13.69 -17.62 -1.20
N SER A 221 -14.80 -17.31 -0.55
CA SER A 221 -15.38 -15.96 -0.59
C SER A 221 -14.49 -14.93 0.10
N ILE A 222 -14.39 -13.75 -0.51
CA ILE A 222 -13.66 -12.59 0.01
C ILE A 222 -14.62 -11.43 0.17
N GLU A 223 -14.59 -10.80 1.34
CA GLU A 223 -15.39 -9.63 1.67
C GLU A 223 -14.50 -8.38 1.70
N PHE A 224 -14.97 -7.31 1.10
CA PHE A 224 -14.29 -6.01 1.07
C PHE A 224 -15.22 -4.92 1.61
N HIS A 225 -14.66 -4.01 2.42
CA HIS A 225 -15.33 -2.80 2.87
C HIS A 225 -14.76 -1.60 2.09
N ILE A 226 -15.58 -0.94 1.31
CA ILE A 226 -15.13 0.11 0.40
C ILE A 226 -15.83 1.43 0.73
N ARG A 227 -15.04 2.48 1.01
CA ARG A 227 -15.55 3.84 1.14
C ARG A 227 -15.22 4.64 -0.12
N ALA A 228 -16.22 5.28 -0.69
CA ALA A 228 -16.05 6.22 -1.79
C ALA A 228 -15.34 7.48 -1.28
N VAL A 229 -14.18 7.80 -1.86
CA VAL A 229 -13.40 8.98 -1.48
C VAL A 229 -13.60 10.10 -2.50
N PRO A 230 -13.55 11.38 -2.10
CA PRO A 230 -13.57 12.51 -3.04
C PRO A 230 -12.46 12.35 -4.09
N GLY A 231 -12.80 12.53 -5.37
CA GLY A 231 -11.87 12.34 -6.49
C GLY A 231 -11.56 10.88 -6.85
N GLY A 232 -11.94 9.90 -6.02
CA GLY A 232 -11.68 8.48 -6.25
C GLY A 232 -12.61 7.87 -7.29
N SER A 233 -12.16 7.71 -8.54
CA SER A 233 -12.99 7.17 -9.63
C SER A 233 -13.40 5.70 -9.42
N VAL A 234 -12.49 4.86 -8.90
CA VAL A 234 -12.75 3.42 -8.69
C VAL A 234 -13.64 3.19 -7.48
N SER A 235 -13.31 3.76 -6.30
CA SER A 235 -14.10 3.56 -5.08
C SER A 235 -15.55 4.06 -5.24
N ARG A 236 -15.75 5.21 -5.91
CA ARG A 236 -17.10 5.70 -6.23
C ARG A 236 -17.85 4.78 -7.18
N SER A 237 -17.16 4.20 -8.17
CA SER A 237 -17.78 3.22 -9.08
C SER A 237 -18.15 1.94 -8.35
N ILE A 238 -17.31 1.46 -7.42
CA ILE A 238 -17.64 0.29 -6.61
C ILE A 238 -18.89 0.53 -5.78
N VAL A 239 -18.94 1.65 -5.03
CA VAL A 239 -20.07 1.94 -4.14
C VAL A 239 -21.36 2.21 -4.91
N GLY A 240 -21.28 2.87 -6.06
CA GLY A 240 -22.46 3.35 -6.78
C GLY A 240 -22.92 2.52 -7.96
N HIS A 241 -22.04 1.73 -8.58
CA HIS A 241 -22.35 1.10 -9.87
C HIS A 241 -22.04 -0.41 -9.94
N THR A 242 -21.31 -0.99 -8.98
CA THR A 242 -21.10 -2.44 -8.93
C THR A 242 -22.43 -3.16 -8.67
N GLN A 243 -22.64 -4.27 -9.38
CA GLN A 243 -23.83 -5.09 -9.26
C GLN A 243 -23.45 -6.55 -9.02
N VAL A 244 -24.35 -7.30 -8.39
CA VAL A 244 -24.25 -8.76 -8.29
C VAL A 244 -24.19 -9.34 -9.71
N GLY A 245 -23.24 -10.24 -9.93
CA GLY A 245 -22.95 -10.79 -11.26
C GLY A 245 -21.79 -10.10 -11.99
N ASP A 246 -21.39 -8.88 -11.62
CA ASP A 246 -20.18 -8.26 -12.14
C ASP A 246 -18.95 -9.13 -11.88
N THR A 247 -17.97 -9.02 -12.77
CA THR A 247 -16.72 -9.76 -12.65
C THR A 247 -15.55 -8.81 -12.42
N TRP A 248 -14.84 -9.00 -11.31
CA TRP A 248 -13.61 -8.28 -10.99
C TRP A 248 -12.38 -9.12 -11.32
N ARG A 249 -11.25 -8.45 -11.52
CA ARG A 249 -9.93 -9.08 -11.47
C ARG A 249 -9.28 -8.78 -10.12
N VAL A 250 -8.82 -9.83 -9.46
CA VAL A 250 -8.15 -9.76 -8.15
C VAL A 250 -6.69 -10.16 -8.36
N GLY A 251 -5.75 -9.27 -8.07
CA GLY A 251 -4.32 -9.54 -8.19
C GLY A 251 -3.79 -10.37 -7.01
N ALA A 252 -2.52 -10.75 -7.09
CA ALA A 252 -1.86 -11.54 -6.04
C ALA A 252 -1.89 -10.82 -4.68
N PRO A 253 -1.96 -11.59 -3.56
CA PRO A 253 -1.91 -11.03 -2.23
C PRO A 253 -0.55 -10.38 -1.94
N MET A 254 -0.58 -9.26 -1.22
CA MET A 254 0.57 -8.45 -0.84
C MET A 254 0.42 -7.96 0.60
N GLY A 255 1.49 -7.37 1.13
CA GLY A 255 1.49 -6.84 2.50
C GLY A 255 2.03 -7.85 3.51
N VAL A 256 2.49 -7.29 4.63
CA VAL A 256 3.13 -8.03 5.73
C VAL A 256 2.42 -7.83 7.06
N MET A 257 1.25 -7.20 7.04
CA MET A 257 0.48 -6.94 8.25
C MET A 257 -0.08 -8.27 8.80
N THR A 258 0.51 -8.74 9.88
CA THR A 258 0.11 -9.98 10.55
C THR A 258 0.53 -9.93 12.01
N VAL A 259 -0.06 -10.79 12.85
CA VAL A 259 0.37 -10.95 14.24
C VAL A 259 1.57 -11.90 14.30
N ASN A 260 2.71 -11.39 14.79
CA ASN A 260 3.87 -12.23 15.04
C ASN A 260 3.69 -13.00 16.34
N ARG A 261 3.30 -14.27 16.23
CA ARG A 261 3.07 -15.15 17.41
C ARG A 261 4.35 -15.52 18.15
N GLU A 262 5.50 -15.48 17.49
CA GLU A 262 6.79 -15.83 18.06
C GLU A 262 7.37 -14.67 18.90
N SER A 263 6.86 -13.45 18.71
CA SER A 263 7.30 -12.28 19.48
C SER A 263 6.96 -12.42 20.98
N GLY A 264 5.93 -13.18 21.32
CA GLY A 264 5.41 -13.30 22.69
C GLY A 264 4.78 -11.99 23.21
N ARG A 265 4.67 -10.95 22.36
CA ARG A 265 4.09 -9.66 22.74
C ARG A 265 2.59 -9.64 22.50
N ASP A 266 1.89 -8.90 23.34
CA ASP A 266 0.51 -8.52 23.11
C ASP A 266 0.40 -7.51 21.95
N VAL A 267 -0.80 -7.33 21.42
CA VAL A 267 -1.03 -6.59 20.18
C VAL A 267 -1.93 -5.38 20.42
N VAL A 268 -1.55 -4.24 19.84
CA VAL A 268 -2.40 -3.06 19.71
C VAL A 268 -2.75 -2.87 18.25
N MET A 269 -4.03 -2.78 17.95
CA MET A 269 -4.54 -2.49 16.61
C MET A 269 -5.17 -1.11 16.60
N VAL A 270 -4.86 -0.29 15.57
CA VAL A 270 -5.43 1.04 15.40
C VAL A 270 -6.03 1.12 14.00
N ALA A 271 -7.35 1.22 13.93
CA ALA A 271 -8.09 1.11 12.68
C ALA A 271 -9.03 2.31 12.45
N GLY A 272 -8.86 3.02 11.33
CA GLY A 272 -9.72 4.13 10.94
C GLY A 272 -10.61 3.82 9.74
N GLY A 273 -11.93 4.02 9.86
CA GLY A 273 -12.88 3.78 8.78
C GLY A 273 -12.81 2.35 8.24
N THR A 274 -12.64 2.18 6.92
CA THR A 274 -12.49 0.84 6.30
C THR A 274 -11.16 0.15 6.61
N GLY A 275 -10.23 0.82 7.29
CA GLY A 275 -9.03 0.17 7.84
C GLY A 275 -9.35 -0.88 8.93
N THR A 276 -10.58 -0.98 9.40
CA THR A 276 -11.06 -2.09 10.23
C THR A 276 -11.04 -3.42 9.50
N ALA A 277 -11.15 -3.46 8.17
CA ALA A 277 -11.25 -4.67 7.37
C ALA A 277 -10.07 -5.66 7.61
N PRO A 278 -8.80 -5.30 7.41
CA PRO A 278 -7.69 -6.22 7.65
C PRO A 278 -7.55 -6.60 9.13
N MET A 279 -7.89 -5.70 10.06
CA MET A 279 -7.86 -6.00 11.50
C MET A 279 -8.91 -7.03 11.88
N ARG A 280 -10.13 -6.91 11.35
CA ARG A 280 -11.18 -7.92 11.52
C ARG A 280 -10.74 -9.27 10.97
N ALA A 281 -10.15 -9.32 9.77
CA ALA A 281 -9.65 -10.56 9.19
C ALA A 281 -8.62 -11.25 10.13
N ILE A 282 -7.67 -10.49 10.69
CA ILE A 282 -6.69 -10.99 11.67
C ILE A 282 -7.39 -11.50 12.95
N ILE A 283 -8.34 -10.74 13.48
CA ILE A 283 -9.09 -11.13 14.68
C ILE A 283 -9.92 -12.41 14.44
N GLU A 284 -10.56 -12.54 13.27
CA GLU A 284 -11.26 -13.76 12.87
C GLU A 284 -10.30 -14.98 12.76
N GLU A 285 -9.07 -14.78 12.30
CA GLU A 285 -8.06 -15.83 12.27
C GLU A 285 -7.60 -16.21 13.67
N LEU A 286 -7.30 -15.24 14.54
CA LEU A 286 -6.93 -15.44 15.93
C LEU A 286 -8.01 -16.20 16.70
N SER A 287 -9.29 -15.93 16.45
CA SER A 287 -10.42 -16.59 17.16
C SER A 287 -10.50 -18.10 16.92
N GLN A 288 -9.75 -18.63 15.96
CA GLN A 288 -9.65 -20.07 15.72
C GLN A 288 -8.54 -20.75 16.54
N TRP A 289 -7.72 -19.99 17.23
CA TRP A 289 -6.58 -20.52 17.95
C TRP A 289 -6.86 -20.65 19.44
N GLY A 290 -6.39 -21.73 20.05
CA GLY A 290 -6.60 -21.99 21.46
C GLY A 290 -5.79 -21.12 22.43
N LYS A 291 -4.72 -20.45 21.92
CA LYS A 291 -3.88 -19.54 22.71
C LYS A 291 -3.53 -18.30 21.89
N ASN A 292 -3.97 -17.14 22.36
CA ASN A 292 -3.79 -15.85 21.70
C ASN A 292 -3.06 -14.85 22.60
N PRO A 293 -2.32 -13.87 22.02
CA PRO A 293 -1.90 -12.69 22.76
C PRO A 293 -3.13 -11.86 23.18
N GLN A 294 -2.98 -10.98 24.17
CA GLN A 294 -4.00 -9.97 24.44
C GLN A 294 -4.02 -8.95 23.29
N VAL A 295 -5.19 -8.71 22.73
CA VAL A 295 -5.39 -7.77 21.62
C VAL A 295 -6.27 -6.61 22.07
N THR A 296 -5.77 -5.40 21.95
CA THR A 296 -6.56 -4.19 22.13
C THR A 296 -6.74 -3.50 20.77
N ILE A 297 -7.96 -3.40 20.28
CA ILE A 297 -8.26 -2.69 19.04
C ILE A 297 -8.96 -1.36 19.30
N PHE A 298 -8.37 -0.28 18.82
CA PHE A 298 -8.99 1.05 18.73
C PHE A 298 -9.59 1.22 17.33
N ILE A 299 -10.92 1.34 17.25
CA ILE A 299 -11.61 1.59 16.00
C ILE A 299 -12.15 3.01 15.99
N GLY A 300 -11.82 3.78 14.96
CA GLY A 300 -12.10 5.21 14.91
C GLY A 300 -12.89 5.67 13.70
N GLY A 301 -13.72 6.68 13.95
CA GLY A 301 -14.48 7.42 12.94
C GLY A 301 -14.75 8.84 13.40
N ARG A 302 -15.24 9.68 12.49
CA ARG A 302 -15.66 11.04 12.85
C ARG A 302 -16.90 11.01 13.75
N THR A 303 -17.81 10.06 13.47
CA THR A 303 -19.07 9.84 14.18
C THR A 303 -19.25 8.34 14.45
N ALA A 304 -20.22 7.99 15.30
CA ALA A 304 -20.54 6.59 15.59
C ALA A 304 -21.02 5.81 14.35
N SER A 305 -21.67 6.47 13.40
CA SER A 305 -22.11 5.84 12.14
C SER A 305 -20.94 5.43 11.23
N ASP A 306 -19.74 5.98 11.45
CA ASP A 306 -18.54 5.56 10.72
C ASP A 306 -17.95 4.25 11.24
N LEU A 307 -18.34 3.80 12.44
CA LEU A 307 -17.89 2.56 13.07
C LEU A 307 -18.73 1.36 12.60
N HIS A 308 -18.84 1.18 11.28
CA HIS A 308 -19.76 0.22 10.65
C HIS A 308 -19.54 -1.24 11.07
N ASP A 309 -18.32 -1.60 11.49
CA ASP A 309 -17.95 -2.95 11.88
C ASP A 309 -17.89 -3.16 13.41
N LEU A 310 -18.30 -2.15 14.20
CA LEU A 310 -18.26 -2.19 15.66
C LEU A 310 -19.08 -3.37 16.22
N GLY A 311 -20.29 -3.59 15.68
CA GLY A 311 -21.16 -4.68 16.13
C GLY A 311 -20.52 -6.06 15.95
N THR A 312 -19.90 -6.30 14.78
CA THR A 312 -19.17 -7.55 14.50
C THR A 312 -18.01 -7.75 15.48
N LEU A 313 -17.17 -6.73 15.66
CA LEU A 313 -16.01 -6.82 16.56
C LEU A 313 -16.43 -6.99 18.02
N THR A 314 -17.48 -6.32 18.46
CA THR A 314 -18.03 -6.49 19.82
C THR A 314 -18.59 -7.91 20.04
N THR A 315 -19.24 -8.48 19.03
CA THR A 315 -19.73 -9.86 19.09
C THR A 315 -18.58 -10.84 19.19
N ILE A 316 -17.51 -10.65 18.44
CA ILE A 316 -16.31 -11.49 18.54
C ILE A 316 -15.67 -11.34 19.93
N ALA A 317 -15.55 -10.12 20.45
CA ALA A 317 -14.98 -9.84 21.76
C ALA A 317 -15.76 -10.51 22.91
N ALA A 318 -17.08 -10.53 22.81
CA ALA A 318 -17.94 -11.20 23.82
C ALA A 318 -17.64 -12.71 23.99
N MET A 319 -17.13 -13.35 22.94
CA MET A 319 -16.75 -14.76 22.94
C MET A 319 -15.25 -15.00 23.14
N ASN A 320 -14.43 -13.94 23.16
CA ASN A 320 -12.98 -14.02 23.16
C ASN A 320 -12.37 -13.06 24.20
N PRO A 321 -12.10 -13.53 25.45
CA PRO A 321 -11.60 -12.69 26.55
C PRO A 321 -10.24 -12.03 26.28
N TRP A 322 -9.49 -12.51 25.29
CA TRP A 322 -8.22 -11.93 24.86
C TRP A 322 -8.40 -10.65 23.98
N LEU A 323 -9.63 -10.33 23.53
CA LEU A 323 -9.94 -9.19 22.65
C LEU A 323 -10.66 -8.09 23.41
N THR A 324 -10.08 -6.90 23.42
CA THR A 324 -10.72 -5.66 23.91
C THR A 324 -10.96 -4.70 22.74
N VAL A 325 -12.21 -4.24 22.58
CA VAL A 325 -12.61 -3.28 21.54
C VAL A 325 -12.85 -1.92 22.16
N ILE A 326 -12.16 -0.90 21.67
CA ILE A 326 -12.28 0.50 22.13
C ILE A 326 -12.76 1.37 20.97
N PRO A 327 -14.04 1.72 20.92
CA PRO A 327 -14.56 2.63 19.90
C PRO A 327 -14.18 4.09 20.19
N VAL A 328 -13.74 4.81 19.14
CA VAL A 328 -13.24 6.19 19.21
C VAL A 328 -14.00 7.06 18.22
N VAL A 329 -14.50 8.20 18.67
CA VAL A 329 -15.20 9.18 17.81
C VAL A 329 -14.64 10.58 17.99
N GLU A 330 -14.49 11.30 16.87
CA GLU A 330 -14.04 12.69 16.89
C GLU A 330 -15.15 13.68 17.25
N SER A 331 -16.42 13.25 17.13
CA SER A 331 -17.60 14.07 17.39
C SER A 331 -17.60 14.67 18.79
N HIS A 332 -18.07 15.92 18.90
CA HIS A 332 -18.24 16.60 20.17
C HIS A 332 -19.37 16.01 21.04
N GLN A 333 -20.26 15.24 20.45
CA GLN A 333 -21.36 14.59 21.16
C GLN A 333 -20.85 13.41 21.98
N ARG A 334 -21.05 13.46 23.29
CA ARG A 334 -20.64 12.38 24.21
C ARG A 334 -21.54 11.16 23.98
N MET A 335 -20.94 10.03 23.69
CA MET A 335 -21.66 8.75 23.54
C MET A 335 -21.14 7.77 24.60
N ALA A 336 -22.08 7.12 25.30
CA ALA A 336 -21.73 6.15 26.32
C ALA A 336 -20.93 4.98 25.71
N GLY A 337 -19.85 4.58 26.37
CA GLY A 337 -19.01 3.47 25.91
C GLY A 337 -18.07 3.79 24.75
N MET A 338 -17.94 5.07 24.34
CA MET A 338 -17.03 5.50 23.29
C MET A 338 -16.02 6.52 23.81
N GLU A 339 -14.76 6.35 23.40
CA GLU A 339 -13.71 7.34 23.63
C GLU A 339 -13.87 8.51 22.68
N ARG A 340 -13.45 9.70 23.16
CA ARG A 340 -13.52 10.92 22.36
C ARG A 340 -12.14 11.44 22.01
N GLY A 341 -11.95 11.79 20.76
CA GLY A 341 -10.73 12.37 20.22
C GLY A 341 -10.33 11.71 18.90
N THR A 342 -9.16 12.10 18.38
CA THR A 342 -8.57 11.37 17.24
C THR A 342 -8.00 10.03 17.73
N LEU A 343 -7.88 9.06 16.82
CA LEU A 343 -7.23 7.78 17.15
C LEU A 343 -5.82 7.99 17.72
N ALA A 344 -5.05 8.92 17.15
CA ALA A 344 -3.71 9.24 17.61
C ALA A 344 -3.69 9.76 19.07
N ASP A 345 -4.64 10.58 19.44
CA ASP A 345 -4.77 11.11 20.81
C ASP A 345 -5.22 10.05 21.80
N VAL A 346 -6.21 9.25 21.39
CA VAL A 346 -6.80 8.26 22.29
C VAL A 346 -5.81 7.13 22.56
N VAL A 347 -5.19 6.54 21.54
CA VAL A 347 -4.28 5.41 21.72
C VAL A 347 -3.10 5.76 22.63
N THR A 348 -2.58 7.00 22.54
CA THR A 348 -1.46 7.45 23.41
C THR A 348 -1.90 7.80 24.82
N ARG A 349 -3.17 8.13 25.07
CA ARG A 349 -3.72 8.24 26.43
C ARG A 349 -3.75 6.92 27.19
N TYR A 350 -3.90 5.81 26.48
CA TYR A 350 -3.90 4.47 27.08
C TYR A 350 -2.50 3.93 27.38
N GLY A 351 -1.45 4.46 26.74
CA GLY A 351 -0.08 4.11 27.05
C GLY A 351 0.90 4.38 25.93
N ALA A 352 2.19 4.16 26.23
CA ALA A 352 3.31 4.29 25.30
C ALA A 352 3.53 3.01 24.45
N TRP A 353 3.01 1.87 24.85
CA TRP A 353 3.06 0.58 24.17
C TRP A 353 4.48 0.04 23.84
N PRO A 354 5.50 0.17 24.74
CA PRO A 354 6.89 -0.15 24.41
C PRO A 354 7.13 -1.64 24.16
N ASN A 355 6.29 -2.51 24.73
CA ASN A 355 6.41 -3.98 24.67
C ASN A 355 5.23 -4.63 23.93
N ARG A 356 4.68 -3.95 22.93
CA ARG A 356 3.55 -4.46 22.16
C ARG A 356 3.83 -4.36 20.67
N ASP A 357 3.32 -5.30 19.91
CA ASP A 357 3.25 -5.18 18.46
C ASP A 357 2.06 -4.28 18.09
N VAL A 358 2.29 -3.31 17.23
CA VAL A 358 1.29 -2.30 16.85
C VAL A 358 0.97 -2.44 15.36
N LEU A 359 -0.31 -2.66 15.04
CA LEU A 359 -0.80 -2.72 13.68
C LEU A 359 -1.70 -1.50 13.40
N ILE A 360 -1.40 -0.73 12.35
CA ILE A 360 -2.13 0.50 12.03
C ILE A 360 -2.68 0.44 10.61
N CYS A 361 -3.98 0.67 10.43
CA CYS A 361 -4.62 0.74 9.11
C CYS A 361 -5.68 1.84 9.05
N GLY A 362 -5.70 2.59 7.95
CA GLY A 362 -6.67 3.68 7.73
C GLY A 362 -6.19 4.68 6.68
N SER A 363 -6.66 5.93 6.78
CA SER A 363 -6.22 6.98 5.86
C SER A 363 -4.74 7.34 6.06
N PRO A 364 -4.02 7.78 5.02
CA PRO A 364 -2.62 8.19 5.14
C PRO A 364 -2.37 9.25 6.23
N ALA A 365 -3.28 10.20 6.34
CA ALA A 365 -3.18 11.26 7.36
C ALA A 365 -3.30 10.70 8.79
N MET A 366 -4.27 9.78 9.01
CA MET A 366 -4.46 9.12 10.30
C MET A 366 -3.25 8.26 10.67
N ILE A 367 -2.74 7.46 9.73
CA ILE A 367 -1.56 6.61 9.96
C ILE A 367 -0.36 7.46 10.36
N ARG A 368 -0.03 8.51 9.58
CA ARG A 368 1.09 9.41 9.92
C ARG A 368 0.94 10.04 11.30
N ALA A 369 -0.26 10.56 11.62
CA ALA A 369 -0.52 11.17 12.91
C ALA A 369 -0.36 10.17 14.06
N THR A 370 -0.88 8.95 13.90
CA THR A 370 -0.80 7.89 14.91
C THR A 370 0.64 7.44 15.12
N VAL A 371 1.37 7.12 14.04
CA VAL A 371 2.79 6.72 14.11
C VAL A 371 3.61 7.79 14.79
N SER A 372 3.50 9.06 14.36
CA SER A 372 4.25 10.17 14.94
C SER A 372 4.00 10.32 16.44
N ARG A 373 2.74 10.27 16.88
CA ARG A 373 2.39 10.37 18.30
C ARG A 373 2.87 9.17 19.13
N MET A 374 2.77 7.97 18.59
CA MET A 374 3.21 6.75 19.27
C MET A 374 4.74 6.76 19.45
N LEU A 375 5.49 7.19 18.43
CA LEU A 375 6.95 7.35 18.54
C LEU A 375 7.33 8.37 19.62
N VAL A 376 6.67 9.52 19.65
CA VAL A 376 6.88 10.54 20.69
C VAL A 376 6.53 10.00 22.08
N ALA A 377 5.51 9.17 22.18
CA ALA A 377 5.12 8.52 23.44
C ALA A 377 6.08 7.39 23.88
N GLY A 378 7.00 6.95 23.02
CA GLY A 378 8.00 5.92 23.35
C GLY A 378 7.74 4.54 22.78
N THR A 379 6.80 4.37 21.83
CA THR A 379 6.63 3.12 21.09
C THR A 379 7.79 2.94 20.10
N PRO A 380 8.54 1.83 20.11
CA PRO A 380 9.61 1.59 19.15
C PRO A 380 9.09 1.48 17.70
N LEU A 381 9.82 2.05 16.73
CA LEU A 381 9.41 2.05 15.33
C LEU A 381 9.33 0.64 14.74
N ASP A 382 10.23 -0.24 15.11
CA ASP A 382 10.29 -1.64 14.69
C ASP A 382 9.14 -2.51 15.24
N HIS A 383 8.38 -1.99 16.22
CA HIS A 383 7.15 -2.61 16.68
C HIS A 383 5.90 -2.14 15.93
N ILE A 384 6.01 -1.12 15.07
CA ILE A 384 4.87 -0.53 14.35
C ILE A 384 4.83 -1.05 12.92
N THR A 385 3.73 -1.70 12.55
CA THR A 385 3.49 -2.21 11.19
C THR A 385 2.27 -1.52 10.58
N TYR A 386 2.41 -1.05 9.36
CA TYR A 386 1.33 -0.51 8.53
C TYR A 386 1.62 -0.78 7.05
N ASP A 387 0.57 -0.82 6.22
CA ASP A 387 0.73 -1.07 4.79
C ASP A 387 1.15 0.20 4.03
N PRO A 388 2.14 0.11 3.12
CA PRO A 388 2.73 1.25 2.43
C PRO A 388 1.83 1.87 1.34
N PHE A 389 0.73 1.21 0.93
CA PHE A 389 -0.17 1.76 -0.10
C PHE A 389 -0.95 3.01 0.36
N THR A 390 -0.84 3.34 1.62
CA THR A 390 -1.42 4.56 2.21
C THR A 390 -0.62 5.81 1.88
N LEU A 391 0.46 5.70 1.13
CA LEU A 391 1.30 6.82 0.68
C LEU A 391 0.82 7.42 -0.66
N ASP A 392 -0.30 6.96 -1.20
CA ASP A 392 -0.92 7.48 -2.45
C ASP A 392 -1.62 8.82 -2.25
#